data_bccd42f48965db989fa7ccb124a8d116
#
_entry.id   bccd42f48965db989fa7ccb124a8d116
#
_cell.length_a   1.000
_cell.length_b   1.000
_cell.length_c   1.000
_cell.angle_alpha   90.00
_cell.angle_beta   90.00
_cell.angle_gamma   90.00
#
_symmetry.space_group_name_H-M   'P 1'
#
loop_
_entity.id
_entity.type
_entity.pdbx_description
1 polymer ?
#
loop_
_entity_poly.entity_id
_entity_poly.type
_entity_poly.pdbx_seq_one_letter_code
_entity_poly.pdbx_strand_id
1 'polypeptide(L)'
;MKLRNAIIIGVIYTPSICQAVVQYNYEYDKHYSNLVFINQDSSATVKPNETNHNQAEILIAPKNSKGISYNKYDRFHVTDAGIILNNKEVAAETIINEVVNGATSLLSGNIAVAGNAAHVVIANPNGIECHNCSFSNTLQETLTTGKPVINNNNDELIGYRLEGSISSLNETAFSGNPIDYIGKIVFSNENNRSSSHSFNKLNIISNNIKLENGFISSKKDIIIHSGKEEVIIKEGESILKQEYAMRSNIKRDNLPSQIILGDKNGDPKKQGLISSKNIIINASDTTIYNYGSLESSNRSKNAIQLNLNKTIFNNHGYILARGGYLDLKNGSFFHNMESGTIGMPYWLNTGKTNNIYSGIYIGLIPKDTISRMKNLTLNISEDSNLINDGIIMTERLHTRDKNMNNIQNNREDIKIYTKLRKIK
;
A
#
# COMPACT_ATOMS: atom_id res chain seq x y z
N MET A 1 -7.36 -32.12 26.21
CA MET A 1 -6.79 -31.52 25.03
C MET A 1 -5.82 -32.49 24.39
N LYS A 2 -6.20 -33.10 23.26
CA LYS A 2 -5.42 -34.18 22.64
C LYS A 2 -4.56 -33.58 21.55
N LEU A 3 -3.21 -33.61 21.72
CA LEU A 3 -2.26 -33.44 20.63
C LEU A 3 -2.55 -34.52 19.57
N ARG A 4 -2.92 -34.12 18.39
CA ARG A 4 -3.02 -35.05 17.26
C ARG A 4 -2.17 -34.53 16.10
N ASN A 5 -1.22 -35.39 15.76
CA ASN A 5 -0.50 -35.53 14.50
C ASN A 5 0.62 -34.54 14.20
N ALA A 6 1.81 -34.82 14.77
CA ALA A 6 3.04 -34.56 14.04
C ALA A 6 3.16 -35.66 12.97
N ILE A 7 3.05 -35.30 11.69
CA ILE A 7 3.40 -36.23 10.61
C ILE A 7 4.90 -36.16 10.45
N ILE A 8 5.60 -37.17 11.00
CA ILE A 8 7.02 -37.40 10.69
C ILE A 8 7.04 -38.10 9.33
N ILE A 9 7.35 -37.35 8.28
CA ILE A 9 7.64 -37.96 6.96
C ILE A 9 9.08 -38.42 7.01
N GLY A 10 9.26 -39.72 6.78
CA GLY A 10 10.49 -40.46 6.92
C GLY A 10 11.67 -39.89 6.15
N VAL A 11 12.80 -39.86 6.82
CA VAL A 11 14.11 -39.45 6.33
C VAL A 11 14.65 -40.56 5.42
N ILE A 12 14.86 -40.23 4.14
CA ILE A 12 15.73 -41.06 3.29
C ILE A 12 17.15 -40.50 3.48
N TYR A 13 18.01 -41.34 4.12
CA TYR A 13 19.41 -41.02 4.34
C TYR A 13 20.18 -40.98 3.03
N THR A 14 20.61 -39.76 2.64
CA THR A 14 21.88 -39.55 1.92
C THR A 14 22.75 -38.65 2.77
N PRO A 15 24.07 -38.86 2.88
CA PRO A 15 24.93 -38.10 3.78
C PRO A 15 25.30 -36.75 3.14
N SER A 16 24.39 -35.81 3.17
CA SER A 16 24.63 -34.39 2.87
C SER A 16 23.60 -33.63 3.68
N ILE A 17 24.07 -33.08 4.79
CA ILE A 17 23.45 -32.11 5.70
C ILE A 17 21.97 -31.83 5.42
N CYS A 18 21.10 -32.68 5.94
CA CYS A 18 19.64 -32.47 5.91
C CYS A 18 19.30 -31.44 6.99
N GLN A 19 19.13 -30.17 6.61
CA GLN A 19 18.43 -29.21 7.46
C GLN A 19 16.96 -29.64 7.48
N ALA A 20 16.48 -30.05 8.64
CA ALA A 20 15.09 -30.39 8.81
C ALA A 20 14.25 -29.12 8.62
N VAL A 21 13.44 -29.10 7.57
CA VAL A 21 12.37 -28.10 7.42
C VAL A 21 11.32 -28.44 8.49
N VAL A 22 11.25 -27.63 9.53
CA VAL A 22 10.22 -27.77 10.56
C VAL A 22 8.97 -27.08 10.06
N GLN A 23 8.01 -27.89 9.63
CA GLN A 23 6.71 -27.43 9.21
C GLN A 23 5.77 -27.44 10.43
N TYR A 24 5.26 -26.26 10.83
CA TYR A 24 4.23 -26.15 11.86
C TYR A 24 2.90 -25.84 11.19
N ASN A 25 1.96 -26.77 11.32
CA ASN A 25 0.58 -26.60 10.94
C ASN A 25 -0.25 -26.37 12.21
N TYR A 26 -0.80 -25.18 12.37
CA TYR A 26 -1.72 -24.87 13.46
C TYR A 26 -3.15 -25.02 12.96
N GLU A 27 -3.72 -26.20 13.12
CA GLU A 27 -5.16 -26.39 12.96
C GLU A 27 -5.87 -25.89 14.22
N TYR A 28 -6.62 -24.81 14.09
CA TYR A 28 -7.63 -24.43 15.06
C TYR A 28 -8.99 -24.36 14.38
N ASP A 29 -9.89 -25.23 14.88
CA ASP A 29 -11.33 -25.31 14.63
C ASP A 29 -11.84 -24.80 13.26
N LYS A 30 -11.87 -25.72 12.34
CA LYS A 30 -12.58 -25.76 11.05
C LYS A 30 -12.35 -24.70 9.99
N HIS A 31 -11.75 -23.54 10.26
CA HIS A 31 -11.69 -22.49 9.23
C HIS A 31 -10.34 -21.79 8.98
N TYR A 32 -9.36 -21.82 9.89
CA TYR A 32 -8.11 -21.06 9.69
C TYR A 32 -6.89 -21.77 10.26
N SER A 33 -5.94 -22.10 9.42
CA SER A 33 -4.60 -22.50 9.85
C SER A 33 -3.60 -21.39 9.51
N ASN A 34 -2.81 -20.94 10.50
CA ASN A 34 -1.63 -20.11 10.22
C ASN A 34 -0.65 -20.96 9.42
N LEU A 35 -0.44 -20.62 8.17
CA LEU A 35 0.46 -21.35 7.31
C LEU A 35 1.69 -20.47 7.02
N VAL A 36 2.71 -20.64 7.86
CA VAL A 36 4.02 -20.03 7.64
C VAL A 36 4.99 -21.14 7.32
N PHE A 37 5.46 -21.20 6.08
CA PHE A 37 6.45 -22.16 5.62
C PHE A 37 7.75 -21.43 5.33
N ILE A 38 8.77 -21.71 6.13
CA ILE A 38 10.10 -21.15 5.94
C ILE A 38 10.74 -21.81 4.72
N ASN A 39 11.26 -21.00 3.79
CA ASN A 39 12.01 -21.49 2.65
C ASN A 39 13.37 -22.05 3.09
N GLN A 40 13.85 -23.08 2.39
CA GLN A 40 15.14 -23.74 2.69
C GLN A 40 16.36 -22.79 2.68
N ASP A 41 16.30 -21.69 1.95
CA ASP A 41 17.38 -20.70 1.87
C ASP A 41 17.27 -19.63 2.97
N SER A 42 16.39 -19.80 3.95
CA SER A 42 16.20 -18.90 5.07
C SER A 42 16.72 -19.52 6.35
N SER A 43 17.42 -18.74 7.17
CA SER A 43 17.84 -19.16 8.53
C SER A 43 16.81 -18.79 9.61
N ALA A 44 15.64 -18.24 9.23
CA ALA A 44 14.54 -18.04 10.14
C ALA A 44 13.94 -19.38 10.56
N THR A 45 13.28 -19.40 11.72
CA THR A 45 12.52 -20.55 12.19
C THR A 45 11.18 -20.13 12.75
N VAL A 46 10.21 -21.04 12.81
CA VAL A 46 8.89 -20.75 13.36
C VAL A 46 8.57 -21.72 14.48
N LYS A 47 7.98 -21.22 15.56
CA LYS A 47 7.50 -21.99 16.70
C LYS A 47 6.14 -21.48 17.19
N PRO A 48 5.38 -22.25 17.99
CA PRO A 48 4.24 -21.72 18.73
C PRO A 48 4.66 -20.62 19.70
N ASN A 49 3.83 -19.59 19.85
CA ASN A 49 4.02 -18.64 20.92
C ASN A 49 3.72 -19.31 22.27
N GLU A 50 4.57 -19.11 23.27
CA GLU A 50 4.48 -19.77 24.58
C GLU A 50 3.24 -19.36 25.37
N THR A 51 2.76 -18.13 25.20
CA THR A 51 1.60 -17.58 25.90
C THR A 51 0.30 -17.74 25.14
N ASN A 52 0.37 -17.85 23.81
CA ASN A 52 -0.78 -18.04 22.92
C ASN A 52 -0.43 -19.04 21.83
N HIS A 53 -0.69 -20.32 22.08
CA HIS A 53 -0.33 -21.40 21.15
C HIS A 53 -1.00 -21.31 19.77
N ASN A 54 -2.03 -20.48 19.62
CA ASN A 54 -2.68 -20.22 18.32
C ASN A 54 -1.92 -19.20 17.47
N GLN A 55 -0.94 -18.50 18.06
CA GLN A 55 -0.13 -17.50 17.40
C GLN A 55 1.24 -18.08 17.07
N ALA A 56 1.69 -17.91 15.84
CA ALA A 56 3.05 -18.27 15.44
C ALA A 56 4.05 -17.20 15.90
N GLU A 57 5.21 -17.64 16.40
CA GLU A 57 6.36 -16.81 16.67
C GLU A 57 7.47 -17.17 15.68
N ILE A 58 7.91 -16.21 14.90
CA ILE A 58 8.98 -16.34 13.93
C ILE A 58 10.27 -15.83 14.58
N LEU A 59 11.23 -16.71 14.78
CA LEU A 59 12.60 -16.34 15.14
C LEU A 59 13.26 -15.88 13.83
N ILE A 60 13.39 -14.58 13.66
CA ILE A 60 13.89 -13.98 12.42
C ILE A 60 15.37 -14.31 12.19
N ALA A 61 15.78 -14.33 10.93
CA ALA A 61 17.17 -14.53 10.54
C ALA A 61 18.10 -13.48 11.15
N PRO A 62 19.37 -13.81 11.41
CA PRO A 62 20.37 -12.82 11.84
C PRO A 62 20.40 -11.63 10.91
N LYS A 63 20.58 -10.43 11.47
CA LYS A 63 20.73 -9.21 10.66
C LYS A 63 22.10 -9.15 9.99
N ASN A 64 22.14 -8.61 8.79
CA ASN A 64 23.40 -8.29 8.11
C ASN A 64 24.04 -7.00 8.65
N SER A 65 25.16 -6.57 8.03
CA SER A 65 25.93 -5.38 8.43
C SER A 65 25.14 -4.07 8.33
N LYS A 66 24.01 -4.06 7.59
CA LYS A 66 23.09 -2.92 7.39
C LYS A 66 21.86 -2.99 8.28
N GLY A 67 21.84 -3.89 9.27
CA GLY A 67 20.72 -4.03 10.18
C GLY A 67 19.50 -4.71 9.57
N ILE A 68 19.64 -5.44 8.46
CA ILE A 68 18.55 -6.09 7.75
C ILE A 68 18.51 -7.57 8.10
N SER A 69 17.39 -8.03 8.68
CA SER A 69 17.03 -9.44 8.78
C SER A 69 16.23 -9.82 7.54
N TYR A 70 16.73 -10.75 6.73
CA TYR A 70 16.11 -11.18 5.48
C TYR A 70 15.58 -12.60 5.62
N ASN A 71 14.26 -12.73 5.61
CA ASN A 71 13.54 -13.96 5.84
C ASN A 71 12.81 -14.36 4.56
N LYS A 72 13.02 -15.59 4.10
CA LYS A 72 12.37 -16.13 2.90
C LYS A 72 11.35 -17.20 3.29
N TYR A 73 10.23 -17.20 2.59
CA TYR A 73 9.11 -18.10 2.85
C TYR A 73 8.64 -18.75 1.55
N ASP A 74 8.19 -19.98 1.64
CA ASP A 74 7.40 -20.62 0.59
C ASP A 74 5.93 -20.22 0.71
N ARG A 75 5.49 -19.89 1.93
CA ARG A 75 4.14 -19.37 2.23
C ARG A 75 4.17 -18.49 3.47
N PHE A 76 3.45 -17.40 3.43
CA PHE A 76 3.29 -16.47 4.55
C PHE A 76 1.83 -16.04 4.66
N HIS A 77 1.05 -16.77 5.50
CA HIS A 77 -0.32 -16.42 5.85
C HIS A 77 -0.41 -16.07 7.34
N VAL A 78 -1.19 -15.04 7.64
CA VAL A 78 -1.44 -14.56 9.01
C VAL A 78 -2.93 -14.65 9.28
N THR A 79 -3.35 -15.51 10.21
CA THR A 79 -4.74 -15.63 10.65
C THR A 79 -5.10 -14.54 11.66
N ASP A 80 -6.36 -14.51 12.10
CA ASP A 80 -6.85 -13.58 13.14
C ASP A 80 -6.06 -13.68 14.45
N ALA A 81 -5.41 -14.81 14.73
CA ALA A 81 -4.51 -14.96 15.88
C ALA A 81 -3.25 -14.07 15.78
N GLY A 82 -2.93 -13.62 14.58
CA GLY A 82 -1.74 -12.83 14.32
C GLY A 82 -0.43 -13.64 14.39
N ILE A 83 0.69 -12.96 14.18
CA ILE A 83 2.04 -13.53 14.31
C ILE A 83 2.97 -12.59 15.08
N ILE A 84 4.05 -13.14 15.62
CA ILE A 84 5.13 -12.40 16.25
C ILE A 84 6.41 -12.58 15.43
N LEU A 85 7.02 -11.47 15.02
CA LEU A 85 8.39 -11.41 14.51
C LEU A 85 9.32 -11.15 15.70
N ASN A 86 10.05 -12.16 16.16
CA ASN A 86 10.90 -12.05 17.34
C ASN A 86 12.22 -11.35 16.98
N ASN A 87 12.31 -10.07 17.35
CA ASN A 87 13.45 -9.19 17.13
C ASN A 87 14.21 -8.87 18.43
N LYS A 88 14.01 -9.65 19.49
CA LYS A 88 14.63 -9.38 20.81
C LYS A 88 16.14 -9.48 20.76
N GLU A 89 16.64 -10.59 20.23
CA GLU A 89 18.09 -10.89 20.20
C GLU A 89 18.74 -10.31 18.94
N VAL A 90 18.03 -10.32 17.80
CA VAL A 90 18.59 -9.88 16.52
C VAL A 90 18.72 -8.36 16.46
N ALA A 91 17.77 -7.63 17.05
CA ALA A 91 17.72 -6.17 17.03
C ALA A 91 17.90 -5.59 15.62
N ALA A 92 17.21 -6.18 14.64
CA ALA A 92 17.21 -5.71 13.26
C ALA A 92 16.46 -4.38 13.15
N GLU A 93 16.94 -3.48 12.29
CA GLU A 93 16.28 -2.21 11.95
C GLU A 93 15.23 -2.40 10.86
N THR A 94 15.47 -3.37 9.95
CA THR A 94 14.53 -3.79 8.91
C THR A 94 14.37 -5.30 8.94
N ILE A 95 13.12 -5.76 8.90
CA ILE A 95 12.75 -7.17 8.80
C ILE A 95 12.05 -7.36 7.45
N ILE A 96 12.73 -8.01 6.51
CA ILE A 96 12.18 -8.33 5.20
C ILE A 96 11.60 -9.75 5.28
N ASN A 97 10.33 -9.89 4.93
CA ASN A 97 9.63 -11.16 4.79
C ASN A 97 9.24 -11.32 3.32
N GLU A 98 10.02 -12.08 2.56
CA GLU A 98 9.80 -12.34 1.15
C GLU A 98 9.20 -13.72 0.94
N VAL A 99 8.10 -13.80 0.21
CA VAL A 99 7.55 -15.05 -0.29
C VAL A 99 8.15 -15.33 -1.66
N VAL A 100 8.97 -16.39 -1.75
CA VAL A 100 9.72 -16.73 -2.97
C VAL A 100 8.99 -17.73 -3.85
N ASN A 101 8.06 -18.50 -3.30
CA ASN A 101 7.29 -19.51 -4.01
C ASN A 101 5.78 -19.33 -3.79
N GLY A 102 4.96 -19.78 -4.70
CA GLY A 102 3.59 -20.22 -4.52
C GLY A 102 2.52 -19.14 -4.44
N ALA A 103 1.85 -19.00 -3.31
CA ALA A 103 0.53 -18.39 -3.22
C ALA A 103 0.55 -16.93 -2.73
N THR A 104 -0.53 -16.21 -3.03
CA THR A 104 -0.85 -14.91 -2.42
C THR A 104 -0.80 -14.99 -0.89
N SER A 105 -0.26 -13.99 -0.23
CA SER A 105 -0.26 -13.88 1.24
C SER A 105 -1.60 -13.37 1.74
N LEU A 106 -2.27 -14.14 2.61
CA LEU A 106 -3.47 -13.70 3.32
C LEU A 106 -3.06 -13.16 4.70
N LEU A 107 -3.37 -11.89 4.96
CA LEU A 107 -3.05 -11.21 6.20
C LEU A 107 -4.35 -10.80 6.91
N SER A 108 -4.80 -11.60 7.88
CA SER A 108 -6.08 -11.36 8.58
C SER A 108 -5.91 -10.88 10.03
N GLY A 109 -4.68 -10.89 10.55
CA GLY A 109 -4.40 -10.55 11.95
C GLY A 109 -3.28 -9.55 12.13
N ASN A 110 -2.89 -9.39 13.40
CA ASN A 110 -1.82 -8.47 13.77
C ASN A 110 -0.43 -9.10 13.54
N ILE A 111 0.44 -8.35 12.89
CA ILE A 111 1.88 -8.66 12.75
C ILE A 111 2.63 -7.83 13.78
N ALA A 112 3.08 -8.47 14.85
CA ALA A 112 3.74 -7.82 15.97
C ALA A 112 5.25 -8.02 15.92
N VAL A 113 6.05 -6.97 16.17
CA VAL A 113 7.49 -7.09 16.39
C VAL A 113 7.76 -7.19 17.88
N ALA A 114 8.37 -8.29 18.33
CA ALA A 114 8.83 -8.42 19.71
C ALA A 114 10.25 -7.87 19.87
N GLY A 115 10.49 -7.14 20.95
CA GLY A 115 11.78 -6.47 21.19
C GLY A 115 11.87 -5.10 20.52
N ASN A 116 12.97 -4.83 19.83
CA ASN A 116 13.18 -3.55 19.18
C ASN A 116 12.25 -3.35 17.99
N ALA A 117 11.63 -2.18 17.95
CA ALA A 117 10.77 -1.80 16.83
C ALA A 117 11.56 -1.74 15.51
N ALA A 118 10.94 -2.19 14.42
CA ALA A 118 11.60 -2.28 13.12
C ALA A 118 10.70 -1.79 11.97
N HIS A 119 11.31 -1.51 10.83
CA HIS A 119 10.62 -1.45 9.55
C HIS A 119 10.28 -2.89 9.12
N VAL A 120 9.01 -3.18 8.92
CA VAL A 120 8.56 -4.49 8.47
C VAL A 120 8.17 -4.43 6.99
N VAL A 121 8.77 -5.28 6.20
CA VAL A 121 8.48 -5.46 4.78
C VAL A 121 7.82 -6.81 4.57
N ILE A 122 6.67 -6.82 3.91
CA ILE A 122 6.04 -8.03 3.37
C ILE A 122 6.12 -7.92 1.85
N ALA A 123 6.91 -8.79 1.24
CA ALA A 123 7.13 -8.84 -0.19
C ALA A 123 6.59 -10.16 -0.76
N ASN A 124 5.58 -10.07 -1.62
CA ASN A 124 5.05 -11.26 -2.29
C ASN A 124 4.68 -10.94 -3.74
N PRO A 125 5.48 -11.36 -4.73
CA PRO A 125 5.20 -11.16 -6.14
C PRO A 125 3.86 -11.75 -6.61
N ASN A 126 3.33 -12.75 -5.89
CA ASN A 126 2.05 -13.39 -6.23
C ASN A 126 0.83 -12.65 -5.66
N GLY A 127 1.07 -11.66 -4.81
CA GLY A 127 0.04 -10.81 -4.23
C GLY A 127 -0.06 -10.85 -2.72
N ILE A 128 -0.76 -9.86 -2.18
CA ILE A 128 -1.04 -9.70 -0.75
C ILE A 128 -2.51 -9.32 -0.60
N GLU A 129 -3.24 -10.08 0.19
CA GLU A 129 -4.61 -9.76 0.60
C GLU A 129 -4.62 -9.41 2.09
N CYS A 130 -4.94 -8.17 2.39
CA CYS A 130 -5.03 -7.66 3.74
C CYS A 130 -6.51 -7.59 4.16
N HIS A 131 -6.92 -8.60 4.93
CA HIS A 131 -8.26 -8.69 5.51
C HIS A 131 -8.18 -8.27 6.99
N ASN A 132 -8.36 -6.99 7.29
CA ASN A 132 -8.19 -6.42 8.62
C ASN A 132 -6.76 -6.54 9.20
N CYS A 133 -5.75 -6.64 8.38
CA CYS A 133 -4.37 -6.71 8.82
C CYS A 133 -3.96 -5.45 9.59
N SER A 134 -3.15 -5.64 10.61
CA SER A 134 -2.59 -4.56 11.42
C SER A 134 -1.16 -4.87 11.84
N PHE A 135 -0.45 -3.83 12.26
CA PHE A 135 0.93 -3.96 12.69
C PHE A 135 1.13 -3.32 14.06
N SER A 136 1.99 -3.90 14.88
CA SER A 136 2.34 -3.35 16.19
C SER A 136 3.83 -3.39 16.47
N ASN A 137 4.31 -2.37 17.19
CA ASN A 137 5.73 -2.15 17.47
C ASN A 137 6.58 -2.04 16.19
N THR A 138 6.03 -1.38 15.18
CA THR A 138 6.69 -1.12 13.90
C THR A 138 7.03 0.36 13.75
N LEU A 139 8.12 0.66 13.05
CA LEU A 139 8.52 2.03 12.71
C LEU A 139 7.90 2.47 11.39
N GLN A 140 7.80 1.53 10.47
CA GLN A 140 7.25 1.67 9.13
C GLN A 140 6.84 0.31 8.61
N GLU A 141 5.86 0.27 7.73
CA GLU A 141 5.40 -0.93 7.04
C GLU A 141 5.54 -0.74 5.53
N THR A 142 5.97 -1.79 4.84
CA THR A 142 5.96 -1.85 3.38
C THR A 142 5.27 -3.13 2.92
N LEU A 143 4.20 -2.97 2.14
CA LEU A 143 3.56 -4.07 1.43
C LEU A 143 3.90 -3.95 -0.04
N THR A 144 4.48 -5.00 -0.61
CA THR A 144 4.95 -4.93 -1.99
C THR A 144 4.74 -6.24 -2.76
N THR A 145 4.36 -6.12 -4.03
CA THR A 145 4.46 -7.22 -4.99
C THR A 145 5.81 -7.23 -5.73
N GLY A 146 6.69 -6.29 -5.39
CA GLY A 146 8.07 -6.26 -5.89
C GLY A 146 8.99 -7.17 -5.08
N LYS A 147 9.98 -7.74 -5.75
CA LYS A 147 11.07 -8.45 -5.10
C LYS A 147 12.06 -7.45 -4.50
N PRO A 148 12.48 -7.62 -3.24
CA PRO A 148 13.53 -6.81 -2.65
C PRO A 148 14.84 -6.95 -3.44
N VAL A 149 15.51 -5.85 -3.71
CA VAL A 149 16.79 -5.81 -4.40
C VAL A 149 17.88 -5.45 -3.41
N ILE A 150 18.70 -6.43 -3.07
CA ILE A 150 19.86 -6.25 -2.17
C ILE A 150 21.11 -6.04 -3.02
N ASN A 151 21.90 -5.05 -2.68
CA ASN A 151 23.20 -4.82 -3.29
C ASN A 151 24.22 -5.85 -2.73
N ASN A 152 24.68 -6.75 -3.57
CA ASN A 152 25.59 -7.82 -3.17
C ASN A 152 26.97 -7.35 -2.67
N ASN A 153 27.36 -6.10 -2.94
CA ASN A 153 28.64 -5.58 -2.52
C ASN A 153 28.64 -5.05 -1.07
N ASN A 154 27.50 -4.60 -0.59
CA ASN A 154 27.39 -3.94 0.71
C ASN A 154 26.16 -4.36 1.53
N ASP A 155 25.41 -5.38 1.10
CA ASP A 155 24.21 -5.92 1.75
C ASP A 155 23.08 -4.90 1.99
N GLU A 156 23.04 -3.82 1.23
CA GLU A 156 22.07 -2.76 1.38
C GLU A 156 20.80 -3.04 0.56
N LEU A 157 19.61 -2.77 1.11
CA LEU A 157 18.38 -2.78 0.37
C LEU A 157 18.31 -1.52 -0.51
N ILE A 158 18.42 -1.70 -1.83
CA ILE A 158 18.43 -0.60 -2.80
C ILE A 158 17.09 -0.34 -3.47
N GLY A 159 16.11 -1.21 -3.29
CA GLY A 159 14.78 -1.02 -3.86
C GLY A 159 13.96 -2.28 -3.97
N TYR A 160 12.95 -2.19 -4.82
CA TYR A 160 12.02 -3.28 -5.12
C TYR A 160 11.80 -3.35 -6.63
N ARG A 161 11.93 -4.55 -7.20
CA ARG A 161 11.67 -4.79 -8.61
C ARG A 161 10.27 -5.34 -8.80
N LEU A 162 9.43 -4.55 -9.43
CA LEU A 162 8.05 -4.92 -9.75
C LEU A 162 8.00 -5.83 -10.99
N GLU A 163 8.43 -7.07 -10.84
CA GLU A 163 8.33 -8.07 -11.91
C GLU A 163 6.90 -8.61 -11.96
N GLY A 164 6.25 -8.54 -13.12
CA GLY A 164 5.00 -9.26 -13.32
C GLY A 164 5.23 -10.76 -13.10
N SER A 165 4.36 -11.43 -12.38
CA SER A 165 4.45 -12.86 -12.06
C SER A 165 4.29 -13.81 -13.27
N ILE A 166 4.26 -13.28 -14.48
CA ILE A 166 4.00 -14.06 -15.72
C ILE A 166 5.15 -14.99 -16.11
N SER A 167 6.33 -14.88 -15.52
CA SER A 167 7.49 -15.70 -15.91
C SER A 167 7.35 -17.20 -15.63
N SER A 168 6.30 -17.65 -14.96
CA SER A 168 6.06 -19.07 -14.67
C SER A 168 4.83 -19.68 -15.36
N LEU A 169 4.05 -18.89 -16.08
CA LEU A 169 2.89 -19.41 -16.80
C LEU A 169 3.24 -19.59 -18.27
N ASN A 170 3.28 -20.84 -18.73
CA ASN A 170 3.36 -21.16 -20.15
C ASN A 170 2.22 -20.47 -20.90
N GLU A 171 2.53 -19.77 -21.99
CA GLU A 171 1.60 -18.98 -22.81
C GLU A 171 0.34 -19.73 -23.27
N THR A 172 0.29 -21.05 -23.16
CA THR A 172 -0.83 -21.89 -23.57
C THR A 172 -1.98 -22.00 -22.57
N ALA A 173 -1.84 -21.41 -21.35
CA ALA A 173 -2.85 -21.51 -20.29
C ALA A 173 -3.78 -20.27 -20.16
N PHE A 174 -3.60 -19.25 -20.99
CA PHE A 174 -4.33 -18.00 -20.88
C PHE A 174 -5.72 -18.06 -21.53
N SER A 175 -6.75 -18.30 -20.71
CA SER A 175 -8.16 -18.06 -21.11
C SER A 175 -8.82 -16.88 -20.37
N GLY A 176 -8.09 -16.11 -19.56
CA GLY A 176 -8.60 -15.03 -18.73
C GLY A 176 -7.97 -13.66 -19.04
N ASN A 177 -8.47 -12.63 -18.35
CA ASN A 177 -7.94 -11.28 -18.47
C ASN A 177 -6.51 -11.23 -17.86
N PRO A 178 -5.49 -10.70 -18.57
CA PRO A 178 -4.11 -10.61 -18.07
C PRO A 178 -3.98 -9.94 -16.70
N ILE A 179 -4.90 -9.04 -16.33
CA ILE A 179 -4.90 -8.36 -15.02
C ILE A 179 -5.10 -9.34 -13.85
N ASP A 180 -5.80 -10.45 -14.06
CA ASP A 180 -6.11 -11.42 -13.00
C ASP A 180 -4.90 -12.26 -12.59
N TYR A 181 -3.85 -12.27 -13.42
CA TYR A 181 -2.61 -13.05 -13.20
C TYR A 181 -1.44 -12.25 -12.66
N ILE A 182 -1.60 -10.92 -12.50
CA ILE A 182 -0.56 -10.07 -11.92
C ILE A 182 -0.76 -10.02 -10.40
N GLY A 183 0.32 -10.21 -9.66
CA GLY A 183 0.28 -10.04 -8.20
C GLY A 183 -0.32 -8.69 -7.83
N LYS A 184 -1.35 -8.70 -6.98
CA LYS A 184 -2.08 -7.51 -6.55
C LYS A 184 -2.03 -7.35 -5.03
N ILE A 185 -2.13 -6.11 -4.58
CA ILE A 185 -2.37 -5.82 -3.17
C ILE A 185 -3.85 -5.44 -3.01
N VAL A 186 -4.57 -6.26 -2.25
CA VAL A 186 -5.99 -6.04 -1.98
C VAL A 186 -6.18 -5.73 -0.51
N PHE A 187 -6.91 -4.66 -0.22
CA PHE A 187 -7.43 -4.37 1.11
C PHE A 187 -8.93 -4.61 1.09
N SER A 188 -9.40 -5.45 1.99
CA SER A 188 -10.83 -5.75 2.09
C SER A 188 -11.24 -5.91 3.55
N ASN A 189 -12.55 -5.79 3.78
CA ASN A 189 -13.16 -6.01 5.08
C ASN A 189 -14.38 -6.89 4.91
N GLU A 190 -14.27 -8.17 5.26
CA GLU A 190 -15.33 -9.15 5.02
C GLU A 190 -16.60 -8.92 5.85
N ASN A 191 -16.51 -8.23 6.98
CA ASN A 191 -17.58 -8.25 7.97
C ASN A 191 -18.38 -6.96 8.12
N ASN A 192 -18.31 -6.00 7.20
CA ASN A 192 -18.97 -4.67 7.36
C ASN A 192 -18.69 -4.00 8.73
N ARG A 193 -17.73 -4.50 9.49
CA ARG A 193 -17.31 -3.91 10.75
C ARG A 193 -16.36 -2.76 10.41
N SER A 194 -16.42 -1.74 11.21
CA SER A 194 -15.53 -0.57 11.20
C SER A 194 -14.06 -0.92 11.55
N SER A 195 -13.55 -2.03 11.01
CA SER A 195 -12.17 -2.43 11.22
C SER A 195 -11.27 -1.57 10.34
N SER A 196 -10.38 -0.86 11.00
CA SER A 196 -9.37 -0.05 10.36
C SER A 196 -8.09 -0.86 10.20
N HIS A 197 -7.57 -0.94 8.99
CA HIS A 197 -6.19 -1.33 8.78
C HIS A 197 -5.31 -0.19 9.30
N SER A 198 -4.65 -0.39 10.45
CA SER A 198 -3.89 0.65 11.13
C SER A 198 -2.39 0.43 11.01
N PHE A 199 -1.71 1.45 10.52
CA PHE A 199 -0.28 1.45 10.27
C PHE A 199 0.42 2.64 10.96
N ASN A 200 1.74 2.56 11.11
CA ASN A 200 2.52 3.70 11.59
C ASN A 200 2.91 4.64 10.43
N LYS A 201 3.60 4.10 9.41
CA LYS A 201 3.88 4.75 8.12
C LYS A 201 3.82 3.67 7.05
N LEU A 202 2.85 3.73 6.15
CA LEU A 202 2.60 2.68 5.17
C LEU A 202 3.15 3.04 3.79
N ASN A 203 3.97 2.15 3.23
CA ASN A 203 4.31 2.15 1.82
C ASN A 203 3.61 0.99 1.12
N ILE A 204 2.97 1.27 0.00
CA ILE A 204 2.36 0.28 -0.88
C ILE A 204 3.07 0.37 -2.22
N ILE A 205 3.72 -0.72 -2.64
CA ILE A 205 4.53 -0.76 -3.86
C ILE A 205 4.01 -1.91 -4.72
N SER A 206 3.18 -1.59 -5.71
CA SER A 206 2.58 -2.60 -6.59
C SER A 206 2.04 -1.98 -7.86
N ASN A 207 2.05 -2.76 -8.95
CA ASN A 207 1.42 -2.37 -10.22
C ASN A 207 -0.11 -2.57 -10.20
N ASN A 208 -0.63 -3.34 -9.24
CA ASN A 208 -2.06 -3.58 -9.13
C ASN A 208 -2.49 -3.45 -7.66
N ILE A 209 -3.29 -2.44 -7.37
CA ILE A 209 -3.74 -2.12 -6.00
C ILE A 209 -5.26 -1.97 -6.02
N LYS A 210 -5.93 -2.65 -5.08
CA LYS A 210 -7.37 -2.56 -4.92
C LYS A 210 -7.75 -2.35 -3.46
N LEU A 211 -8.49 -1.31 -3.17
CA LEU A 211 -9.20 -1.12 -1.92
C LEU A 211 -10.68 -1.39 -2.18
N GLU A 212 -11.16 -2.58 -1.84
CA GLU A 212 -12.53 -3.00 -2.14
C GLU A 212 -13.55 -2.34 -1.23
N ASN A 213 -13.24 -2.37 0.06
CA ASN A 213 -14.03 -1.75 1.12
C ASN A 213 -13.15 -1.56 2.35
N GLY A 214 -13.60 -0.74 3.28
CA GLY A 214 -12.90 -0.57 4.55
C GLY A 214 -12.06 0.71 4.63
N PHE A 215 -11.26 0.77 5.67
CA PHE A 215 -10.55 1.97 6.08
C PHE A 215 -9.07 1.68 6.28
N ILE A 216 -8.22 2.31 5.50
CA ILE A 216 -6.77 2.29 5.68
C ILE A 216 -6.37 3.56 6.41
N SER A 217 -5.76 3.42 7.58
CA SER A 217 -5.25 4.55 8.35
C SER A 217 -3.77 4.43 8.64
N SER A 218 -3.07 5.56 8.65
CA SER A 218 -1.70 5.64 9.11
C SER A 218 -1.50 6.85 10.03
N LYS A 219 -0.71 6.65 11.09
CA LYS A 219 -0.34 7.74 12.03
C LYS A 219 0.54 8.80 11.38
N LYS A 220 1.32 8.42 10.35
CA LYS A 220 2.21 9.30 9.62
C LYS A 220 1.75 9.40 8.16
N ASP A 221 2.49 8.81 7.25
CA ASP A 221 2.25 8.94 5.82
C ASP A 221 1.72 7.63 5.24
N ILE A 222 0.92 7.74 4.18
CA ILE A 222 0.64 6.65 3.25
C ILE A 222 1.25 7.04 1.93
N ILE A 223 2.16 6.20 1.42
CA ILE A 223 2.86 6.41 0.17
C ILE A 223 2.58 5.23 -0.74
N ILE A 224 2.03 5.51 -1.92
CA ILE A 224 1.71 4.51 -2.93
C ILE A 224 2.65 4.71 -4.11
N HIS A 225 3.31 3.65 -4.52
CA HIS A 225 4.10 3.59 -5.74
C HIS A 225 3.50 2.56 -6.69
N SER A 226 3.16 2.99 -7.88
CA SER A 226 2.63 2.13 -8.93
C SER A 226 3.22 2.52 -10.29
N GLY A 227 3.62 1.51 -11.05
CA GLY A 227 4.23 1.67 -12.35
C GLY A 227 4.97 0.40 -12.74
N LYS A 228 5.34 0.27 -13.98
CA LYS A 228 5.93 -0.97 -14.52
C LYS A 228 7.40 -1.21 -14.12
N GLU A 229 7.93 -0.41 -13.25
CA GLU A 229 9.35 -0.19 -13.08
C GLU A 229 9.86 -0.55 -11.68
N GLU A 230 11.14 -0.40 -11.50
CA GLU A 230 11.82 -0.59 -10.23
C GLU A 230 11.63 0.63 -9.34
N VAL A 231 11.25 0.41 -8.09
CA VAL A 231 11.18 1.45 -7.08
C VAL A 231 12.49 1.42 -6.30
N ILE A 232 13.27 2.50 -6.38
CA ILE A 232 14.60 2.59 -5.78
C ILE A 232 14.54 3.40 -4.50
N ILE A 233 15.33 2.97 -3.52
CA ILE A 233 15.61 3.75 -2.32
C ILE A 233 16.74 4.73 -2.66
N LYS A 234 16.55 6.01 -2.39
CA LYS A 234 17.58 7.02 -2.63
C LYS A 234 18.79 6.78 -1.70
N GLU A 235 19.99 6.82 -2.26
CA GLU A 235 21.22 6.65 -1.50
C GLU A 235 21.38 7.70 -0.39
N GLY A 236 21.95 7.30 0.73
CA GLY A 236 22.33 8.19 1.84
C GLY A 236 21.23 8.50 2.84
N GLU A 237 20.03 7.93 2.69
CA GLU A 237 18.98 8.09 3.68
C GLU A 237 18.94 6.93 4.67
N SER A 238 18.75 7.25 5.96
CA SER A 238 18.52 6.21 6.97
C SER A 238 17.27 5.41 6.62
N ILE A 239 17.25 4.13 6.97
CA ILE A 239 16.12 3.21 6.75
C ILE A 239 14.75 3.82 7.14
N LEU A 240 14.73 4.70 8.15
CA LEU A 240 13.54 5.38 8.63
C LEU A 240 13.10 6.60 7.79
N LYS A 241 13.99 7.10 6.92
CA LYS A 241 13.75 8.28 6.07
C LYS A 241 13.76 7.93 4.58
N GLN A 242 13.66 6.65 4.24
CA GLN A 242 13.71 6.21 2.85
C GLN A 242 12.69 6.97 1.99
N GLU A 243 13.20 7.77 1.09
CA GLU A 243 12.46 8.29 -0.03
C GLU A 243 12.66 7.37 -1.24
N TYR A 244 11.56 6.99 -1.85
CA TYR A 244 11.60 6.13 -3.02
C TYR A 244 11.58 6.98 -4.28
N ALA A 245 12.38 6.60 -5.27
CA ALA A 245 12.32 7.13 -6.61
C ALA A 245 11.91 6.02 -7.58
N MET A 246 11.13 6.36 -8.59
CA MET A 246 10.78 5.40 -9.63
C MET A 246 11.79 5.48 -10.77
N ARG A 247 12.26 4.35 -11.25
CA ARG A 247 13.19 4.25 -12.38
C ARG A 247 12.47 3.75 -13.63
N SER A 248 12.63 4.47 -14.75
CA SER A 248 11.86 4.27 -15.98
C SER A 248 12.59 3.54 -17.13
N ASN A 249 13.63 2.77 -16.82
CA ASN A 249 14.54 2.28 -17.85
C ASN A 249 14.25 0.87 -18.38
N ILE A 250 13.20 0.19 -17.91
CA ILE A 250 12.87 -1.15 -18.39
C ILE A 250 11.59 -1.09 -19.22
N LYS A 251 11.74 -1.21 -20.53
CA LYS A 251 10.59 -1.46 -21.44
C LYS A 251 9.97 -2.80 -21.02
N ARG A 252 8.85 -2.76 -20.33
CA ARG A 252 8.02 -3.93 -20.10
C ARG A 252 6.82 -3.89 -21.02
N ASP A 253 6.66 -4.97 -21.75
CA ASP A 253 5.54 -5.14 -22.65
C ASP A 253 4.23 -5.20 -21.89
N ASN A 254 3.39 -4.20 -22.14
CA ASN A 254 1.92 -4.20 -22.10
C ASN A 254 1.16 -4.73 -20.87
N LEU A 255 1.76 -4.92 -19.70
CA LEU A 255 0.97 -5.26 -18.51
C LEU A 255 0.32 -3.99 -17.94
N PRO A 256 -1.01 -3.94 -17.82
CA PRO A 256 -1.70 -2.78 -17.27
C PRO A 256 -1.33 -2.61 -15.79
N SER A 257 -1.01 -1.38 -15.40
CA SER A 257 -0.90 -0.99 -14.01
C SER A 257 -2.19 -0.28 -13.60
N GLN A 258 -2.77 -0.69 -12.46
CA GLN A 258 -4.07 -0.17 -12.05
C GLN A 258 -4.17 0.03 -10.54
N ILE A 259 -4.79 1.14 -10.14
CA ILE A 259 -5.19 1.40 -8.76
C ILE A 259 -6.70 1.64 -8.73
N ILE A 260 -7.43 0.85 -7.93
CA ILE A 260 -8.87 1.02 -7.71
C ILE A 260 -9.11 1.27 -6.23
N LEU A 261 -9.69 2.42 -5.90
CA LEU A 261 -10.01 2.83 -4.54
C LEU A 261 -11.53 2.93 -4.40
N GLY A 262 -12.14 2.01 -3.63
CA GLY A 262 -13.58 1.94 -3.44
C GLY A 262 -14.31 1.14 -4.52
N ASP A 263 -15.64 1.13 -4.45
CA ASP A 263 -16.53 0.40 -5.36
C ASP A 263 -17.13 1.32 -6.44
N LYS A 264 -17.01 0.91 -7.70
CA LYS A 264 -17.55 1.59 -8.87
C LYS A 264 -19.08 1.79 -8.78
N ASN A 265 -19.80 0.85 -8.19
CA ASN A 265 -21.26 0.90 -8.11
C ASN A 265 -21.79 1.87 -7.05
N GLY A 266 -20.86 2.55 -6.34
CA GLY A 266 -21.24 3.59 -5.37
C GLY A 266 -21.97 3.06 -4.14
N ASP A 267 -21.85 1.76 -3.82
CA ASP A 267 -22.39 1.21 -2.58
C ASP A 267 -21.73 1.94 -1.40
N PRO A 268 -22.49 2.72 -0.60
CA PRO A 268 -21.94 3.46 0.54
C PRO A 268 -21.22 2.56 1.56
N LYS A 269 -21.56 1.28 1.61
CA LYS A 269 -20.93 0.29 2.48
C LYS A 269 -19.58 -0.22 1.97
N LYS A 270 -19.30 0.02 0.69
CA LYS A 270 -18.06 -0.39 0.01
C LYS A 270 -17.17 0.78 -0.39
N GLN A 271 -17.42 1.96 0.16
CA GLN A 271 -16.54 3.09 -0.05
C GLN A 271 -15.23 2.87 0.69
N GLY A 272 -14.14 2.81 -0.05
CA GLY A 272 -12.80 2.76 0.50
C GLY A 272 -12.37 4.13 1.02
N LEU A 273 -11.83 4.19 2.23
CA LEU A 273 -11.27 5.39 2.80
C LEU A 273 -9.78 5.20 3.09
N ILE A 274 -8.95 6.08 2.56
CA ILE A 274 -7.54 6.21 2.93
C ILE A 274 -7.38 7.48 3.74
N SER A 275 -6.93 7.36 5.01
CA SER A 275 -6.74 8.51 5.89
C SER A 275 -5.38 8.48 6.56
N SER A 276 -4.65 9.60 6.47
CA SER A 276 -3.34 9.71 7.10
C SER A 276 -2.93 11.17 7.31
N LYS A 277 -1.74 11.37 7.89
CA LYS A 277 -1.15 12.70 7.98
C LYS A 277 -0.84 13.25 6.58
N ASN A 278 -0.15 12.49 5.74
CA ASN A 278 0.05 12.83 4.32
C ASN A 278 -0.29 11.62 3.44
N ILE A 279 -0.81 11.89 2.24
CA ILE A 279 -1.02 10.88 1.20
C ILE A 279 -0.19 11.27 -0.01
N ILE A 280 0.65 10.35 -0.47
CA ILE A 280 1.49 10.56 -1.65
C ILE A 280 1.25 9.40 -2.59
N ILE A 281 0.83 9.70 -3.82
CA ILE A 281 0.67 8.71 -4.88
C ILE A 281 1.67 9.06 -5.97
N ASN A 282 2.63 8.16 -6.20
CA ASN A 282 3.58 8.21 -7.29
C ASN A 282 3.18 7.13 -8.29
N ALA A 283 2.69 7.53 -9.44
CA ALA A 283 2.21 6.60 -10.45
C ALA A 283 2.83 6.88 -11.81
N SER A 284 3.24 5.81 -12.49
CA SER A 284 3.75 5.86 -13.85
C SER A 284 3.06 4.80 -14.71
N ASP A 285 2.68 5.14 -15.94
CA ASP A 285 1.98 4.22 -16.85
C ASP A 285 0.79 3.48 -16.18
N THR A 286 0.03 4.18 -15.35
CA THR A 286 -1.00 3.59 -14.47
C THR A 286 -2.37 4.20 -14.74
N THR A 287 -3.43 3.42 -14.61
CA THR A 287 -4.80 3.94 -14.56
C THR A 287 -5.32 3.90 -13.12
N ILE A 288 -5.77 5.04 -12.62
CA ILE A 288 -6.27 5.18 -11.25
C ILE A 288 -7.76 5.53 -11.28
N TYR A 289 -8.55 4.78 -10.53
CA TYR A 289 -9.96 5.05 -10.27
C TYR A 289 -10.17 5.30 -8.78
N ASN A 290 -10.55 6.51 -8.42
CA ASN A 290 -10.94 6.83 -7.06
C ASN A 290 -12.47 6.92 -6.95
N TYR A 291 -13.09 5.88 -6.42
CA TYR A 291 -14.52 5.86 -6.07
C TYR A 291 -14.74 6.10 -4.57
N GLY A 292 -13.66 6.10 -3.78
CA GLY A 292 -13.67 6.28 -2.34
C GLY A 292 -13.26 7.68 -1.89
N SER A 293 -12.57 7.75 -0.76
CA SER A 293 -12.06 9.00 -0.20
C SER A 293 -10.57 8.92 0.13
N LEU A 294 -9.84 9.95 -0.30
CA LEU A 294 -8.47 10.23 0.13
C LEU A 294 -8.52 11.42 1.09
N GLU A 295 -8.18 11.21 2.36
CA GLU A 295 -8.28 12.24 3.38
C GLU A 295 -6.97 12.46 4.12
N SER A 296 -6.47 13.69 4.11
CA SER A 296 -5.30 14.07 4.88
C SER A 296 -5.65 14.95 6.07
N SER A 297 -5.09 14.60 7.23
CA SER A 297 -5.18 15.39 8.44
C SER A 297 -4.10 16.48 8.57
N ASN A 298 -3.14 16.55 7.67
CA ASN A 298 -2.06 17.53 7.73
C ASN A 298 -2.55 18.94 7.36
N ARG A 299 -1.98 19.92 8.04
CA ARG A 299 -2.21 21.34 7.74
C ARG A 299 -1.24 21.92 6.72
N SER A 300 -0.36 21.11 6.14
CA SER A 300 0.60 21.55 5.12
C SER A 300 -0.08 21.88 3.78
N LYS A 301 0.63 22.65 2.94
CA LYS A 301 0.16 22.96 1.58
C LYS A 301 0.20 21.77 0.62
N ASN A 302 0.94 20.70 0.95
CA ASN A 302 1.13 19.52 0.14
C ASN A 302 0.71 18.26 0.93
N ALA A 303 -0.42 18.34 1.62
CA ALA A 303 -0.92 17.26 2.46
C ALA A 303 -1.38 16.03 1.64
N ILE A 304 -1.90 16.25 0.43
CA ILE A 304 -2.08 15.21 -0.59
C ILE A 304 -1.23 15.58 -1.79
N GLN A 305 -0.45 14.62 -2.30
CA GLN A 305 0.40 14.77 -3.47
C GLN A 305 0.10 13.65 -4.46
N LEU A 306 -0.25 14.04 -5.68
CA LEU A 306 -0.46 13.12 -6.80
C LEU A 306 0.61 13.43 -7.85
N ASN A 307 1.63 12.59 -7.93
CA ASN A 307 2.73 12.67 -8.88
C ASN A 307 2.47 11.65 -9.99
N LEU A 308 1.93 12.12 -11.11
CA LEU A 308 1.42 11.29 -12.19
C LEU A 308 2.27 11.45 -13.44
N ASN A 309 2.79 10.34 -13.96
CA ASN A 309 3.61 10.28 -15.15
C ASN A 309 2.99 9.30 -16.15
N LYS A 310 2.59 9.72 -17.34
CA LYS A 310 1.84 8.90 -18.31
C LYS A 310 0.66 8.16 -17.67
N THR A 311 -0.03 8.81 -16.76
CA THR A 311 -1.03 8.21 -15.88
C THR A 311 -2.40 8.83 -16.10
N ILE A 312 -3.43 8.00 -16.11
CA ILE A 312 -4.83 8.45 -16.14
C ILE A 312 -5.40 8.35 -14.74
N PHE A 313 -5.89 9.45 -14.19
CA PHE A 313 -6.55 9.49 -12.89
C PHE A 313 -8.01 9.94 -13.04
N ASN A 314 -8.95 9.04 -12.75
CA ASN A 314 -10.37 9.31 -12.75
C ASN A 314 -10.87 9.46 -11.32
N ASN A 315 -11.25 10.67 -10.91
CA ASN A 315 -11.77 10.94 -9.58
C ASN A 315 -13.30 10.95 -9.59
N HIS A 316 -13.92 9.88 -9.13
CA HIS A 316 -15.36 9.77 -8.89
C HIS A 316 -15.73 10.03 -7.43
N GLY A 317 -14.76 10.02 -6.53
CA GLY A 317 -14.92 10.14 -5.09
C GLY A 317 -14.37 11.46 -4.54
N TYR A 318 -13.78 11.38 -3.37
CA TYR A 318 -13.35 12.56 -2.62
C TYR A 318 -11.82 12.63 -2.51
N ILE A 319 -11.28 13.85 -2.65
CA ILE A 319 -9.89 14.18 -2.34
C ILE A 319 -9.94 15.36 -1.36
N LEU A 320 -9.72 15.07 -0.08
CA LEU A 320 -9.97 16.01 1.01
C LEU A 320 -8.69 16.30 1.79
N ALA A 321 -8.22 17.54 1.72
CA ALA A 321 -7.04 18.00 2.44
C ALA A 321 -7.06 19.53 2.63
N ARG A 322 -6.23 20.04 3.53
CA ARG A 322 -5.98 21.48 3.64
C ARG A 322 -5.19 22.01 2.44
N GLY A 323 -4.30 21.20 1.89
CA GLY A 323 -3.53 21.53 0.73
C GLY A 323 -3.29 20.32 -0.17
N GLY A 324 -3.32 20.54 -1.49
CA GLY A 324 -3.11 19.54 -2.52
C GLY A 324 -2.04 19.97 -3.51
N TYR A 325 -1.32 18.98 -4.03
CA TYR A 325 -0.34 19.14 -5.10
C TYR A 325 -0.57 18.07 -6.16
N LEU A 326 -0.88 18.48 -7.38
CA LEU A 326 -1.04 17.63 -8.55
C LEU A 326 0.09 17.95 -9.53
N ASP A 327 0.90 16.93 -9.83
CA ASP A 327 2.01 16.98 -10.78
C ASP A 327 1.71 16.03 -11.93
N LEU A 328 1.31 16.58 -13.09
CA LEU A 328 0.91 15.84 -14.28
C LEU A 328 1.98 15.97 -15.34
N LYS A 329 2.59 14.84 -15.74
CA LYS A 329 3.72 14.81 -16.69
C LYS A 329 3.53 13.77 -17.79
N ASN A 330 4.16 14.06 -18.93
CA ASN A 330 4.34 13.10 -20.02
C ASN A 330 3.02 12.49 -20.51
N GLY A 331 2.03 13.33 -20.82
CA GLY A 331 0.73 12.88 -21.31
C GLY A 331 -0.19 12.35 -20.22
N SER A 332 -0.01 12.75 -18.97
CA SER A 332 -0.92 12.39 -17.89
C SER A 332 -2.26 13.12 -18.02
N PHE A 333 -3.30 12.43 -17.61
CA PHE A 333 -4.66 12.92 -17.67
C PHE A 333 -5.34 12.81 -16.31
N PHE A 334 -5.78 13.92 -15.74
CA PHE A 334 -6.57 13.95 -14.52
C PHE A 334 -7.98 14.40 -14.81
N HIS A 335 -8.94 13.53 -14.55
CA HIS A 335 -10.35 13.82 -14.76
C HIS A 335 -11.10 13.80 -13.41
N ASN A 336 -11.51 14.97 -12.95
CA ASN A 336 -12.44 15.09 -11.85
C ASN A 336 -13.85 14.90 -12.39
N MET A 337 -14.36 13.69 -12.27
CA MET A 337 -15.66 13.26 -12.84
C MET A 337 -16.82 14.01 -12.17
N GLU A 338 -18.01 13.96 -12.72
CA GLU A 338 -19.20 14.66 -12.24
C GLU A 338 -19.50 14.43 -10.75
N SER A 339 -19.28 13.20 -10.27
CA SER A 339 -19.42 12.83 -8.86
C SER A 339 -18.22 13.25 -7.99
N GLY A 340 -17.09 13.56 -8.62
CA GLY A 340 -15.81 13.82 -7.94
C GLY A 340 -15.78 15.15 -7.20
N THR A 341 -15.19 15.17 -6.01
CA THR A 341 -15.06 16.37 -5.19
C THR A 341 -13.64 16.53 -4.65
N ILE A 342 -13.05 17.69 -4.86
CA ILE A 342 -11.77 18.11 -4.31
C ILE A 342 -12.02 19.27 -3.34
N GLY A 343 -11.61 19.13 -2.09
CA GLY A 343 -11.88 20.13 -1.07
C GLY A 343 -11.12 19.89 0.23
N MET A 344 -11.66 20.40 1.34
CA MET A 344 -11.12 20.22 2.67
C MET A 344 -12.23 19.76 3.61
N PRO A 345 -11.98 18.74 4.48
CA PRO A 345 -12.98 18.35 5.46
C PRO A 345 -13.23 19.49 6.44
N TYR A 346 -14.50 19.75 6.77
CA TYR A 346 -14.93 20.85 7.62
C TYR A 346 -14.23 20.87 9.00
N TRP A 347 -14.03 19.70 9.61
CA TRP A 347 -13.36 19.56 10.90
C TRP A 347 -11.92 20.09 10.91
N LEU A 348 -11.22 20.00 9.77
CA LEU A 348 -9.85 20.50 9.63
C LEU A 348 -9.81 22.04 9.64
N ASN A 349 -10.90 22.69 9.23
CA ASN A 349 -11.02 24.15 9.24
C ASN A 349 -11.32 24.71 10.64
N THR A 350 -12.17 24.04 11.40
CA THR A 350 -12.66 24.53 12.70
C THR A 350 -11.71 24.27 13.85
N GLY A 351 -10.69 23.43 13.67
CA GLY A 351 -9.78 23.04 14.75
C GLY A 351 -10.43 22.19 15.85
N LYS A 352 -11.72 21.89 15.72
CA LYS A 352 -12.43 20.99 16.63
C LYS A 352 -12.06 19.57 16.23
N THR A 353 -11.19 18.94 16.99
CA THR A 353 -10.91 17.49 16.95
C THR A 353 -12.12 16.76 17.57
N ASN A 354 -13.27 16.85 16.95
CA ASN A 354 -14.31 15.90 17.29
C ASN A 354 -13.83 14.57 16.73
N ASN A 355 -13.73 13.58 17.61
CA ASN A 355 -13.45 12.17 17.32
C ASN A 355 -14.55 11.54 16.43
N ILE A 356 -14.88 12.18 15.31
CA ILE A 356 -15.87 11.70 14.34
C ILE A 356 -15.35 10.45 13.61
N TYR A 357 -14.05 10.17 13.69
CA TYR A 357 -13.41 9.01 13.05
C TYR A 357 -13.33 7.74 13.92
N SER A 358 -14.04 7.67 15.03
CA SER A 358 -14.29 6.40 15.68
C SER A 358 -15.46 5.68 14.98
N GLY A 359 -15.21 5.13 13.80
CA GLY A 359 -15.94 3.97 13.30
C GLY A 359 -17.36 4.14 12.76
N ILE A 360 -17.92 5.36 12.58
CA ILE A 360 -19.37 5.51 12.32
C ILE A 360 -19.70 6.15 10.96
N TYR A 361 -18.78 6.79 10.25
CA TYR A 361 -19.08 7.39 8.94
C TYR A 361 -18.32 6.72 7.78
N ILE A 362 -18.64 5.46 7.53
CA ILE A 362 -18.55 4.90 6.18
C ILE A 362 -19.89 5.24 5.50
N GLY A 363 -20.07 6.50 5.19
CA GLY A 363 -21.26 7.00 4.52
C GLY A 363 -20.90 8.29 3.82
N LEU A 364 -21.56 8.58 2.72
CA LEU A 364 -21.44 9.82 1.94
C LEU A 364 -21.17 11.00 2.87
N ILE A 365 -19.97 11.57 2.78
CA ILE A 365 -19.67 12.84 3.45
C ILE A 365 -20.67 13.84 2.91
N PRO A 366 -21.56 14.42 3.75
CA PRO A 366 -22.54 15.38 3.23
C PRO A 366 -21.79 16.55 2.57
N LYS A 367 -22.19 16.94 1.36
CA LYS A 367 -21.50 18.02 0.62
C LYS A 367 -21.37 19.31 1.41
N ASP A 368 -22.30 19.59 2.32
CA ASP A 368 -22.31 20.75 3.23
C ASP A 368 -21.23 20.69 4.31
N THR A 369 -20.63 19.54 4.55
CA THR A 369 -19.50 19.38 5.50
C THR A 369 -18.14 19.54 4.83
N ILE A 370 -18.09 19.79 3.53
CA ILE A 370 -16.87 20.03 2.78
C ILE A 370 -16.66 21.53 2.65
N SER A 371 -15.49 21.99 3.04
CA SER A 371 -15.05 23.38 2.89
C SER A 371 -13.96 23.52 1.82
N ARG A 372 -13.59 24.77 1.53
CA ARG A 372 -12.57 25.06 0.52
C ARG A 372 -11.18 24.63 1.02
N MET A 373 -10.44 23.89 0.21
CA MET A 373 -9.01 23.65 0.39
C MET A 373 -8.27 24.99 0.45
N LYS A 374 -7.31 25.15 1.35
CA LYS A 374 -6.56 26.43 1.47
C LYS A 374 -5.65 26.69 0.27
N ASN A 375 -5.01 25.64 -0.24
CA ASN A 375 -4.10 25.75 -1.38
C ASN A 375 -4.24 24.51 -2.27
N LEU A 376 -4.40 24.71 -3.55
CA LEU A 376 -4.26 23.67 -4.56
C LEU A 376 -3.18 24.12 -5.54
N THR A 377 -2.14 23.31 -5.69
CA THR A 377 -1.05 23.57 -6.65
C THR A 377 -1.17 22.60 -7.80
N LEU A 378 -1.18 23.10 -9.01
CA LEU A 378 -1.18 22.32 -10.25
C LEU A 378 0.13 22.59 -10.99
N ASN A 379 0.84 21.52 -11.31
CA ASN A 379 1.99 21.51 -12.19
C ASN A 379 1.66 20.57 -13.36
N ILE A 380 1.35 21.12 -14.53
CA ILE A 380 0.86 20.38 -15.68
C ILE A 380 1.82 20.60 -16.83
N SER A 381 2.40 19.53 -17.38
CA SER A 381 3.24 19.59 -18.58
C SER A 381 2.38 19.89 -19.83
N GLU A 382 3.02 20.34 -20.91
CA GLU A 382 2.32 20.79 -22.12
C GLU A 382 1.47 19.69 -22.79
N ASP A 383 1.85 18.43 -22.61
CA ASP A 383 1.18 17.23 -23.14
C ASP A 383 0.16 16.60 -22.18
N SER A 384 0.01 17.16 -20.98
CA SER A 384 -0.86 16.62 -19.93
C SER A 384 -2.08 17.52 -19.73
N ASN A 385 -3.19 16.95 -19.25
CA ASN A 385 -4.46 17.67 -19.14
C ASN A 385 -5.16 17.41 -17.82
N LEU A 386 -5.89 18.42 -17.32
CA LEU A 386 -6.86 18.34 -16.25
C LEU A 386 -8.23 18.70 -16.80
N ILE A 387 -9.21 17.78 -16.68
CA ILE A 387 -10.63 18.05 -16.97
C ILE A 387 -11.40 18.03 -15.65
N ASN A 388 -12.25 19.03 -15.45
CA ASN A 388 -13.14 19.11 -14.30
C ASN A 388 -14.60 19.13 -14.72
N ASP A 389 -15.30 18.02 -14.46
CA ASP A 389 -16.75 17.90 -14.55
C ASP A 389 -17.41 17.86 -13.17
N GLY A 390 -16.59 17.73 -12.12
CA GLY A 390 -17.00 17.65 -10.73
C GLY A 390 -16.82 18.95 -9.96
N ILE A 391 -16.58 18.86 -8.67
CA ILE A 391 -16.44 19.99 -7.75
C ILE A 391 -14.99 20.16 -7.33
N ILE A 392 -14.42 21.36 -7.53
CA ILE A 392 -13.12 21.76 -6.98
C ILE A 392 -13.32 23.00 -6.12
N MET A 393 -13.16 22.86 -4.80
CA MET A 393 -13.28 23.94 -3.84
C MET A 393 -11.90 24.31 -3.28
N THR A 394 -11.33 25.42 -3.70
CA THR A 394 -10.07 25.92 -3.15
C THR A 394 -10.10 27.43 -2.93
N GLU A 395 -9.40 27.92 -1.92
CA GLU A 395 -9.22 29.38 -1.68
C GLU A 395 -8.13 29.95 -2.58
N ARG A 396 -7.10 29.13 -2.87
CA ARG A 396 -5.96 29.55 -3.68
C ARG A 396 -5.60 28.44 -4.65
N LEU A 397 -5.66 28.75 -5.93
CA LEU A 397 -5.14 27.91 -6.98
C LEU A 397 -3.80 28.47 -7.44
N HIS A 398 -2.76 27.64 -7.37
CA HIS A 398 -1.44 27.95 -7.89
C HIS A 398 -1.19 27.08 -9.11
N THR A 399 -0.84 27.69 -10.23
CA THR A 399 -0.44 26.95 -11.43
C THR A 399 0.89 27.47 -11.94
N ARG A 400 1.73 26.55 -12.40
CA ARG A 400 2.98 26.88 -13.09
C ARG A 400 2.79 27.09 -14.59
N ASP A 401 1.68 26.61 -15.12
CA ASP A 401 1.30 26.86 -16.51
C ASP A 401 0.84 28.30 -16.66
N LYS A 402 1.56 29.07 -17.52
CA LYS A 402 1.26 30.47 -17.78
C LYS A 402 -0.06 30.68 -18.50
N ASN A 403 -0.52 29.71 -19.26
CA ASN A 403 -1.65 29.86 -20.17
C ASN A 403 -2.93 29.15 -19.69
N MET A 404 -2.86 28.30 -18.70
CA MET A 404 -4.00 27.44 -18.24
C MET A 404 -4.72 26.66 -19.37
N ASN A 405 -4.07 26.47 -20.50
CA ASN A 405 -4.68 25.87 -21.70
C ASN A 405 -5.01 24.38 -21.48
N ASN A 406 -4.30 23.76 -20.55
CA ASN A 406 -4.44 22.34 -20.23
C ASN A 406 -5.43 22.09 -19.08
N ILE A 407 -6.17 23.11 -18.67
CA ILE A 407 -7.23 22.99 -17.66
C ILE A 407 -8.56 23.31 -18.32
N GLN A 408 -9.37 22.28 -18.48
CA GLN A 408 -10.72 22.39 -19.01
C GLN A 408 -11.75 22.25 -17.87
N ASN A 409 -12.61 23.26 -17.70
CA ASN A 409 -13.70 23.24 -16.73
C ASN A 409 -15.02 23.26 -17.49
N ASN A 410 -15.77 22.15 -17.44
CA ASN A 410 -16.98 21.95 -18.25
C ASN A 410 -18.26 22.39 -17.55
N ARG A 411 -18.22 22.78 -16.27
CA ARG A 411 -19.40 23.24 -15.52
C ARG A 411 -19.37 24.74 -15.29
N GLU A 412 -20.37 25.44 -15.85
CA GLU A 412 -20.52 26.89 -15.69
C GLU A 412 -20.89 27.32 -14.27
N ASP A 413 -21.56 26.47 -13.51
CA ASP A 413 -22.03 26.71 -12.14
C ASP A 413 -21.00 26.42 -11.04
N ILE A 414 -19.87 25.79 -11.39
CA ILE A 414 -18.77 25.56 -10.45
C ILE A 414 -17.77 26.70 -10.52
N LYS A 415 -18.03 27.69 -9.70
CA LYS A 415 -17.05 28.72 -9.40
C LYS A 415 -15.81 28.03 -8.81
N ILE A 416 -14.73 27.95 -9.61
CA ILE A 416 -13.39 27.84 -9.03
C ILE A 416 -13.25 29.11 -8.19
N TYR A 417 -13.51 29.01 -6.90
CA TYR A 417 -13.43 30.16 -6.00
C TYR A 417 -11.96 30.50 -5.78
N THR A 418 -11.34 31.17 -6.75
CA THR A 418 -9.92 31.48 -6.72
C THR A 418 -9.68 32.98 -6.67
N LYS A 419 -8.84 33.38 -5.72
CA LYS A 419 -7.93 34.51 -6.01
C LYS A 419 -6.72 33.95 -6.73
N LEU A 420 -6.74 34.04 -8.07
CA LEU A 420 -5.59 33.68 -8.90
C LEU A 420 -4.41 34.52 -8.48
N ARG A 421 -3.37 33.95 -7.90
CA ARG A 421 -2.05 34.57 -7.83
C ARG A 421 -1.14 33.83 -8.82
N LYS A 422 -0.80 34.52 -9.90
CA LYS A 422 0.30 34.08 -10.77
C LYS A 422 1.57 34.03 -9.93
N ILE A 423 2.19 32.86 -9.85
CA ILE A 423 3.55 32.75 -9.32
C ILE A 423 4.47 33.26 -10.40
N LYS A 424 5.20 34.37 -10.10
CA LYS A 424 6.26 34.90 -10.93
C LYS A 424 7.46 33.94 -10.98
#